data_73e4ad6cca7bb8248023933e91d7926d
#
_entry.id   73e4ad6cca7bb8248023933e91d7926d
#
_cell.length_a   1.000
_cell.length_b   1.000
_cell.length_c   1.000
_cell.angle_alpha   90.00
_cell.angle_beta   90.00
_cell.angle_gamma   90.00
#
_symmetry.space_group_name_H-M   'P 1'
#
loop_
_entity.id
_entity.type
_entity.pdbx_description
1 polymer ?
#
loop_
_entity_poly.entity_id
_entity_poly.type
_entity_poly.pdbx_seq_one_letter_code
_entity_poly.pdbx_strand_id
1 'polypeptide(L)'
;AAQMIQAGDADIVVAGGMENMSMAPYAAMNARFGYRMNNGKLVDTMVNDALWDAFNQYHMMITAENVAEKYGITREELDEFSANSQQKCEAAIAAGKFKDEIVPVEVKSKKKTIVFDTDEGPRPGTTAESLSGLRCCSGKEGGVVTAGNASGINDGAAAIVVMSEEKAKELGVTPMATFVAGALGGVDPKIMGIGPVASTKKVLAKTGMSIDDFDLIEANEAFAAQSVAVGRDLGFDLSKLNVNGGAIALGHPVGASGCRILVTLLHEMQK
;
A
#
# COMPACT_ATOMS: atom_id res chain seq x y z
N ALA A 1 -9.80 3.33 -15.60
CA ALA A 1 -11.27 3.14 -15.67
C ALA A 1 -11.98 4.47 -15.92
N ALA A 2 -11.93 5.45 -15.01
CA ALA A 2 -12.68 6.71 -15.16
C ALA A 2 -12.39 7.44 -16.48
N GLN A 3 -11.13 7.52 -16.90
CA GLN A 3 -10.75 8.14 -18.17
C GLN A 3 -11.31 7.41 -19.39
N MET A 4 -11.39 6.08 -19.38
CA MET A 4 -12.00 5.29 -20.47
C MET A 4 -13.50 5.59 -20.60
N ILE A 5 -14.18 5.72 -19.46
CA ILE A 5 -15.60 6.07 -19.42
C ILE A 5 -15.81 7.50 -19.91
N GLN A 6 -15.01 8.46 -19.44
CA GLN A 6 -15.06 9.86 -19.89
C GLN A 6 -14.72 10.03 -21.37
N ALA A 7 -13.86 9.17 -21.93
CA ALA A 7 -13.51 9.16 -23.36
C ALA A 7 -14.59 8.48 -24.23
N GLY A 8 -15.56 7.79 -23.62
CA GLY A 8 -16.59 7.04 -24.35
C GLY A 8 -16.13 5.66 -24.83
N ASP A 9 -14.97 5.17 -24.36
CA ASP A 9 -14.43 3.86 -24.74
C ASP A 9 -15.15 2.70 -24.02
N ALA A 10 -15.76 2.96 -22.87
CA ALA A 10 -16.49 1.97 -22.08
C ALA A 10 -17.55 2.64 -21.19
N ASP A 11 -18.63 1.93 -20.89
CA ASP A 11 -19.67 2.37 -19.94
C ASP A 11 -19.42 1.81 -18.53
N ILE A 12 -18.84 0.60 -18.45
CA ILE A 12 -18.53 -0.11 -17.21
C ILE A 12 -17.13 -0.68 -17.33
N VAL A 13 -16.33 -0.53 -16.27
CA VAL A 13 -14.97 -1.08 -16.18
C VAL A 13 -14.79 -1.76 -14.83
N VAL A 14 -14.35 -3.01 -14.82
CA VAL A 14 -13.79 -3.63 -13.62
C VAL A 14 -12.32 -3.24 -13.53
N ALA A 15 -11.96 -2.56 -12.46
CA ALA A 15 -10.59 -2.13 -12.21
C ALA A 15 -10.08 -2.78 -10.91
N GLY A 16 -8.85 -3.24 -10.93
CA GLY A 16 -8.27 -3.90 -9.75
C GLY A 16 -6.82 -4.25 -9.96
N GLY A 17 -6.29 -4.97 -9.01
CA GLY A 17 -4.93 -5.48 -9.07
C GLY A 17 -4.74 -6.66 -8.14
N MET A 18 -3.68 -7.40 -8.38
CA MET A 18 -3.28 -8.53 -7.57
C MET A 18 -1.77 -8.58 -7.42
N GLU A 19 -1.33 -9.22 -6.38
CA GLU A 19 0.08 -9.54 -6.14
C GLU A 19 0.20 -10.92 -5.52
N ASN A 20 1.24 -11.65 -5.89
CA ASN A 20 1.60 -12.91 -5.27
C ASN A 20 3.11 -12.92 -5.00
N MET A 21 3.51 -12.27 -3.91
CA MET A 21 4.92 -12.14 -3.53
C MET A 21 5.48 -13.47 -3.01
N SER A 22 4.64 -14.30 -2.38
CA SER A 22 5.07 -15.59 -1.82
C SER A 22 5.44 -16.62 -2.90
N MET A 23 4.92 -16.47 -4.12
CA MET A 23 5.24 -17.36 -5.25
C MET A 23 6.10 -16.67 -6.33
N ALA A 24 6.67 -15.51 -6.07
CA ALA A 24 7.58 -14.86 -6.98
C ALA A 24 8.77 -15.79 -7.31
N PRO A 25 9.06 -16.09 -8.59
CA PRO A 25 10.10 -17.05 -8.94
C PRO A 25 11.50 -16.47 -8.77
N TYR A 26 12.48 -17.35 -8.69
CA TYR A 26 13.89 -17.00 -8.86
C TYR A 26 14.32 -17.24 -10.29
N ALA A 27 14.98 -16.27 -10.92
CA ALA A 27 15.50 -16.36 -12.28
C ALA A 27 16.97 -16.73 -12.30
N ALA A 28 17.33 -17.76 -13.07
CA ALA A 28 18.72 -18.10 -13.38
C ALA A 28 19.18 -17.31 -14.60
N MET A 29 19.84 -16.17 -14.37
CA MET A 29 20.31 -15.28 -15.43
C MET A 29 21.31 -16.00 -16.34
N ASN A 30 21.22 -15.77 -17.67
CA ASN A 30 22.06 -16.41 -18.70
C ASN A 30 21.87 -17.93 -18.86
N ALA A 31 21.01 -18.59 -18.10
CA ALA A 31 20.80 -20.04 -18.19
C ALA A 31 20.32 -20.49 -19.58
N ARG A 32 19.60 -19.63 -20.33
CA ARG A 32 19.09 -19.92 -21.68
C ARG A 32 20.20 -20.34 -22.66
N PHE A 33 21.38 -19.76 -22.51
CA PHE A 33 22.56 -20.08 -23.36
C PHE A 33 23.58 -20.95 -22.66
N GLY A 34 23.29 -21.41 -21.44
CA GLY A 34 24.14 -22.25 -20.60
C GLY A 34 25.23 -21.49 -19.87
N TYR A 35 25.63 -22.04 -18.72
CA TYR A 35 26.78 -21.58 -17.96
C TYR A 35 28.03 -22.36 -18.41
N ARG A 36 28.97 -21.68 -19.05
CA ARG A 36 30.19 -22.35 -19.57
C ARG A 36 31.26 -22.55 -18.50
N MET A 37 31.42 -21.58 -17.61
CA MET A 37 32.44 -21.57 -16.54
C MET A 37 32.03 -20.61 -15.45
N ASN A 38 32.46 -20.85 -14.21
CA ASN A 38 32.13 -20.11 -13.00
C ASN A 38 30.70 -20.31 -12.50
N ASN A 39 30.42 -19.77 -11.31
CA ASN A 39 29.12 -19.90 -10.65
C ASN A 39 28.05 -19.06 -11.34
N GLY A 40 26.83 -19.57 -11.41
CA GLY A 40 25.63 -18.81 -11.73
C GLY A 40 25.01 -18.19 -10.49
N LYS A 41 24.19 -17.15 -10.68
CA LYS A 41 23.39 -16.53 -9.62
C LYS A 41 21.92 -16.79 -9.88
N LEU A 42 21.15 -17.04 -8.82
CA LEU A 42 19.70 -16.94 -8.81
C LEU A 42 19.33 -15.52 -8.38
N VAL A 43 18.42 -14.91 -9.12
CA VAL A 43 17.91 -13.56 -8.86
C VAL A 43 16.49 -13.68 -8.36
N ASP A 44 16.20 -13.15 -7.18
CA ASP A 44 14.86 -13.02 -6.65
C ASP A 44 14.11 -11.97 -7.48
N THR A 45 13.10 -12.40 -8.24
CA THR A 45 12.34 -11.49 -9.12
C THR A 45 11.45 -10.53 -8.34
N MET A 46 11.00 -10.90 -7.14
CA MET A 46 10.26 -9.99 -6.26
C MET A 46 11.10 -8.77 -5.91
N VAL A 47 12.37 -9.00 -5.51
CA VAL A 47 13.29 -7.91 -5.18
C VAL A 47 13.70 -7.16 -6.45
N ASN A 48 14.17 -7.87 -7.48
CA ASN A 48 14.75 -7.27 -8.68
C ASN A 48 13.75 -6.43 -9.49
N ASP A 49 12.50 -6.89 -9.59
CA ASP A 49 11.50 -6.29 -10.47
C ASP A 49 10.55 -5.33 -9.74
N ALA A 50 10.36 -5.50 -8.41
CA ALA A 50 9.42 -4.68 -7.64
C ALA A 50 10.08 -3.84 -6.54
N LEU A 51 11.09 -4.36 -5.83
CA LEU A 51 11.64 -3.73 -4.62
C LEU A 51 13.04 -3.14 -4.82
N TRP A 52 13.47 -3.00 -6.08
CA TRP A 52 14.78 -2.47 -6.45
C TRP A 52 14.65 -1.15 -7.19
N ASP A 53 15.35 -0.12 -6.72
CA ASP A 53 15.43 1.14 -7.45
C ASP A 53 16.36 0.98 -8.67
N ALA A 54 15.75 1.04 -9.87
CA ALA A 54 16.46 0.89 -11.13
C ALA A 54 17.43 2.04 -11.43
N PHE A 55 17.23 3.22 -10.86
CA PHE A 55 18.06 4.40 -11.09
C PHE A 55 19.32 4.39 -10.21
N ASN A 56 19.18 4.09 -8.93
CA ASN A 56 20.25 4.16 -7.94
C ASN A 56 20.80 2.80 -7.53
N GLN A 57 20.21 1.70 -8.03
CA GLN A 57 20.68 0.33 -7.84
C GLN A 57 20.74 -0.09 -6.36
N TYR A 58 19.65 0.13 -5.61
CA TYR A 58 19.50 -0.32 -4.23
C TYR A 58 18.04 -0.68 -3.90
N HIS A 59 17.85 -1.37 -2.79
CA HIS A 59 16.53 -1.80 -2.32
C HIS A 59 15.66 -0.60 -1.87
N MET A 60 14.33 -0.71 -2.02
CA MET A 60 13.37 0.32 -1.60
C MET A 60 13.50 0.73 -0.12
N MET A 61 14.02 -0.15 0.76
CA MET A 61 14.35 0.22 2.13
C MET A 61 15.34 1.40 2.22
N ILE A 62 16.27 1.51 1.27
CA ILE A 62 17.21 2.64 1.22
C ILE A 62 16.51 3.93 0.82
N THR A 63 15.50 3.88 -0.03
CA THR A 63 14.69 5.07 -0.33
C THR A 63 13.94 5.56 0.91
N ALA A 64 13.46 4.65 1.77
CA ALA A 64 12.85 4.97 3.03
C ALA A 64 13.83 5.60 4.03
N GLU A 65 15.06 5.07 4.11
CA GLU A 65 16.15 5.69 4.90
C GLU A 65 16.48 7.10 4.41
N ASN A 66 16.53 7.30 3.09
CA ASN A 66 16.78 8.62 2.50
C ASN A 66 15.68 9.63 2.84
N VAL A 67 14.43 9.17 2.87
CA VAL A 67 13.30 10.01 3.31
C VAL A 67 13.45 10.35 4.80
N ALA A 68 13.70 9.35 5.64
CA ALA A 68 13.88 9.58 7.09
C ALA A 68 15.03 10.58 7.36
N GLU A 69 16.17 10.42 6.70
CA GLU A 69 17.31 11.34 6.81
C GLU A 69 16.96 12.75 6.34
N LYS A 70 16.34 12.88 5.16
CA LYS A 70 15.96 14.18 4.59
C LYS A 70 14.98 14.95 5.47
N TYR A 71 14.04 14.27 6.12
CA TYR A 71 13.00 14.89 6.94
C TYR A 71 13.33 14.91 8.43
N GLY A 72 14.50 14.38 8.83
CA GLY A 72 14.92 14.29 10.22
C GLY A 72 13.96 13.46 11.08
N ILE A 73 13.42 12.37 10.49
CA ILE A 73 12.46 11.50 11.18
C ILE A 73 13.24 10.47 11.99
N THR A 74 12.92 10.36 13.27
CA THR A 74 13.63 9.47 14.17
C THR A 74 13.04 8.06 14.16
N ARG A 75 13.77 7.10 14.72
CA ARG A 75 13.33 5.74 14.90
C ARG A 75 12.07 5.65 15.79
N GLU A 76 12.05 6.44 16.84
CA GLU A 76 10.95 6.52 17.79
C GLU A 76 9.66 6.96 17.09
N GLU A 77 9.73 8.00 16.27
CA GLU A 77 8.57 8.46 15.48
C GLU A 77 8.04 7.40 14.51
N LEU A 78 8.94 6.62 13.89
CA LEU A 78 8.55 5.53 13.01
C LEU A 78 7.85 4.40 13.77
N ASP A 79 8.37 4.04 14.93
CA ASP A 79 7.81 2.98 15.76
C ASP A 79 6.47 3.42 16.38
N GLU A 80 6.30 4.68 16.77
CA GLU A 80 5.02 5.24 17.21
C GLU A 80 3.96 5.22 16.10
N PHE A 81 4.32 5.67 14.90
CA PHE A 81 3.43 5.62 13.74
C PHE A 81 2.99 4.18 13.45
N SER A 82 3.94 3.24 13.47
CA SER A 82 3.68 1.83 13.18
C SER A 82 2.82 1.14 14.23
N ALA A 83 3.08 1.43 15.50
CA ALA A 83 2.23 0.94 16.60
C ALA A 83 0.80 1.46 16.47
N ASN A 84 0.63 2.75 16.11
CA ASN A 84 -0.69 3.34 15.88
C ASN A 84 -1.45 2.64 14.73
N SER A 85 -0.78 2.35 13.61
CA SER A 85 -1.36 1.59 12.49
C SER A 85 -1.85 0.20 12.95
N GLN A 86 -1.03 -0.54 13.71
CA GLN A 86 -1.39 -1.85 14.24
C GLN A 86 -2.59 -1.76 15.21
N GLN A 87 -2.60 -0.79 16.11
CA GLN A 87 -3.67 -0.60 17.11
C GLN A 87 -5.00 -0.22 16.46
N LYS A 88 -4.98 0.67 15.44
CA LYS A 88 -6.16 1.00 14.65
C LYS A 88 -6.70 -0.24 13.93
N CYS A 89 -5.82 -1.06 13.36
CA CYS A 89 -6.20 -2.29 12.68
C CYS A 89 -6.82 -3.32 13.66
N GLU A 90 -6.20 -3.51 14.81
CA GLU A 90 -6.74 -4.39 15.87
C GLU A 90 -8.15 -3.96 16.30
N ALA A 91 -8.35 -2.67 16.53
CA ALA A 91 -9.66 -2.11 16.89
C ALA A 91 -10.68 -2.27 15.75
N ALA A 92 -10.28 -2.07 14.50
CA ALA A 92 -11.13 -2.23 13.32
C ALA A 92 -11.55 -3.70 13.12
N ILE A 93 -10.64 -4.65 13.30
CA ILE A 93 -10.94 -6.10 13.27
C ILE A 93 -11.93 -6.46 14.36
N ALA A 94 -11.69 -6.02 15.61
CA ALA A 94 -12.58 -6.29 16.75
C ALA A 94 -13.99 -5.71 16.52
N ALA A 95 -14.09 -4.55 15.87
CA ALA A 95 -15.35 -3.92 15.49
C ALA A 95 -16.00 -4.53 14.23
N GLY A 96 -15.34 -5.45 13.54
CA GLY A 96 -15.84 -6.08 12.31
C GLY A 96 -15.86 -5.16 11.10
N LYS A 97 -15.03 -4.10 11.08
CA LYS A 97 -14.99 -3.08 10.03
C LYS A 97 -14.70 -3.63 8.63
N PHE A 98 -13.92 -4.71 8.54
CA PHE A 98 -13.50 -5.32 7.26
C PHE A 98 -14.45 -6.38 6.70
N LYS A 99 -15.51 -6.75 7.43
CA LYS A 99 -16.40 -7.88 7.05
C LYS A 99 -17.07 -7.70 5.69
N ASP A 100 -17.44 -6.47 5.34
CA ASP A 100 -18.17 -6.18 4.12
C ASP A 100 -17.24 -6.02 2.90
N GLU A 101 -15.94 -5.81 3.12
CA GLU A 101 -14.96 -5.67 2.05
C GLU A 101 -14.17 -6.95 1.75
N ILE A 102 -14.06 -7.86 2.72
CA ILE A 102 -13.34 -9.12 2.55
C ILE A 102 -14.20 -10.14 1.79
N VAL A 103 -13.65 -10.66 0.68
CA VAL A 103 -14.23 -11.77 -0.06
C VAL A 103 -13.56 -13.07 0.41
N PRO A 104 -14.27 -13.99 1.09
CA PRO A 104 -13.70 -15.25 1.55
C PRO A 104 -13.23 -16.13 0.40
N VAL A 105 -12.05 -16.73 0.52
CA VAL A 105 -11.47 -17.63 -0.48
C VAL A 105 -11.35 -19.04 0.08
N GLU A 106 -11.92 -20.01 -0.62
CA GLU A 106 -11.74 -21.42 -0.30
C GLU A 106 -10.38 -21.95 -0.76
N VAL A 107 -9.51 -22.25 0.17
CA VAL A 107 -8.20 -22.87 -0.10
C VAL A 107 -8.31 -24.38 0.11
N LYS A 108 -8.25 -25.15 -0.98
CA LYS A 108 -8.32 -26.62 -0.97
C LYS A 108 -6.94 -27.23 -0.77
N SER A 109 -6.75 -27.96 0.32
CA SER A 109 -5.59 -28.81 0.53
C SER A 109 -5.98 -30.30 0.37
N LYS A 110 -4.99 -31.21 0.27
CA LYS A 110 -5.24 -32.66 0.14
C LYS A 110 -6.12 -33.24 1.25
N LYS A 111 -6.18 -32.60 2.42
CA LYS A 111 -6.86 -33.13 3.61
C LYS A 111 -8.05 -32.30 4.09
N LYS A 112 -8.11 -31.02 3.71
CA LYS A 112 -9.18 -30.11 4.19
C LYS A 112 -9.34 -28.90 3.24
N THR A 113 -10.53 -28.32 3.25
CA THR A 113 -10.78 -27.00 2.71
C THR A 113 -10.72 -26.01 3.88
N ILE A 114 -10.02 -24.90 3.71
CA ILE A 114 -9.94 -23.79 4.65
C ILE A 114 -10.58 -22.59 3.98
N VAL A 115 -11.49 -21.92 4.67
CA VAL A 115 -11.98 -20.61 4.24
C VAL A 115 -10.99 -19.58 4.77
N PHE A 116 -10.36 -18.84 3.85
CA PHE A 116 -9.44 -17.75 4.15
C PHE A 116 -10.22 -16.43 4.05
N ASP A 117 -10.53 -15.84 5.20
CA ASP A 117 -11.38 -14.66 5.36
C ASP A 117 -10.84 -13.64 6.36
N THR A 118 -9.58 -13.81 6.77
CA THR A 118 -8.95 -12.99 7.79
C THR A 118 -7.51 -12.68 7.40
N ASP A 119 -7.11 -11.42 7.50
CA ASP A 119 -5.73 -11.00 7.24
C ASP A 119 -4.76 -11.56 8.27
N GLU A 120 -3.62 -12.09 7.82
CA GLU A 120 -2.58 -12.70 8.66
C GLU A 120 -1.53 -11.68 9.17
N GLY A 121 -1.49 -10.49 8.56
CA GLY A 121 -0.49 -9.44 8.84
C GLY A 121 -0.60 -8.78 10.21
N PRO A 122 -1.82 -8.47 10.70
CA PRO A 122 -2.00 -7.72 11.93
C PRO A 122 -1.41 -8.43 13.15
N ARG A 123 -0.76 -7.65 14.03
CA ARG A 123 -0.10 -8.14 15.25
C ARG A 123 -0.70 -7.46 16.47
N PRO A 124 -1.71 -8.07 17.10
CA PRO A 124 -2.38 -7.50 18.27
C PRO A 124 -1.41 -7.20 19.41
N GLY A 125 -1.70 -6.14 20.16
CA GLY A 125 -0.88 -5.73 21.30
C GLY A 125 0.46 -5.07 20.93
N THR A 126 0.68 -4.66 19.67
CA THR A 126 1.88 -3.95 19.27
C THR A 126 1.95 -2.56 19.90
N THR A 127 3.11 -2.24 20.48
CA THR A 127 3.43 -0.92 21.05
C THR A 127 4.75 -0.40 20.49
N ALA A 128 5.00 0.90 20.55
CA ALA A 128 6.27 1.50 20.15
C ALA A 128 7.45 0.87 20.92
N GLU A 129 7.25 0.59 22.23
CA GLU A 129 8.27 -0.07 23.06
C GLU A 129 8.58 -1.49 22.53
N SER A 130 7.57 -2.25 22.13
CA SER A 130 7.79 -3.59 21.57
C SER A 130 8.54 -3.58 20.25
N LEU A 131 8.44 -2.48 19.47
CA LEU A 131 9.13 -2.29 18.21
C LEU A 131 10.57 -1.78 18.39
N SER A 132 10.86 -1.05 19.47
CA SER A 132 12.15 -0.40 19.69
C SER A 132 13.36 -1.36 19.68
N GLY A 133 13.16 -2.61 20.09
CA GLY A 133 14.17 -3.68 20.10
C GLY A 133 14.49 -4.28 18.72
N LEU A 134 13.74 -3.93 17.66
CA LEU A 134 13.96 -4.49 16.34
C LEU A 134 15.22 -3.91 15.68
N ARG A 135 15.96 -4.77 14.98
CA ARG A 135 17.17 -4.37 14.27
C ARG A 135 16.83 -3.67 12.96
N CYS A 136 17.65 -2.71 12.56
CA CYS A 136 17.61 -2.14 11.23
C CYS A 136 17.77 -3.25 10.18
N CYS A 137 16.91 -3.27 9.17
CA CYS A 137 16.91 -4.26 8.08
C CYS A 137 17.39 -3.69 6.74
N SER A 138 17.59 -2.37 6.63
CA SER A 138 18.07 -1.73 5.40
C SER A 138 19.55 -1.99 5.08
N GLY A 139 20.32 -2.42 6.08
CA GLY A 139 21.78 -2.58 5.98
C GLY A 139 22.57 -1.25 6.07
N LYS A 140 21.86 -0.11 6.23
CA LYS A 140 22.50 1.20 6.43
C LYS A 140 22.98 1.30 7.89
N GLU A 141 24.23 1.70 8.09
CA GLU A 141 24.75 1.99 9.44
C GLU A 141 23.94 3.15 10.06
N GLY A 142 23.47 2.96 11.28
CA GLY A 142 22.59 3.93 11.93
C GLY A 142 21.19 4.06 11.31
N GLY A 143 20.80 3.12 10.44
CA GLY A 143 19.51 3.12 9.78
C GLY A 143 18.35 2.93 10.76
N VAL A 144 17.19 3.47 10.39
CA VAL A 144 15.97 3.52 11.23
C VAL A 144 14.85 2.58 10.73
N VAL A 145 14.99 2.04 9.50
CA VAL A 145 14.00 1.14 8.91
C VAL A 145 14.13 -0.28 9.46
N THR A 146 13.04 -0.81 9.98
CA THR A 146 12.97 -2.15 10.58
C THR A 146 11.79 -2.94 10.02
N ALA A 147 11.74 -4.24 10.30
CA ALA A 147 10.59 -5.08 9.96
C ALA A 147 9.28 -4.65 10.66
N GLY A 148 9.36 -3.85 11.73
CA GLY A 148 8.19 -3.35 12.45
C GLY A 148 7.64 -2.02 11.93
N ASN A 149 8.45 -1.26 11.16
CA ASN A 149 8.06 0.03 10.58
C ASN A 149 8.11 0.05 9.05
N ALA A 150 8.08 -1.13 8.46
CA ALA A 150 7.91 -1.41 7.04
C ALA A 150 6.74 -2.37 6.85
N SER A 151 6.08 -2.30 5.70
CA SER A 151 5.05 -3.27 5.32
C SER A 151 5.66 -4.66 5.07
N GLY A 152 4.87 -5.70 5.27
CA GLY A 152 5.27 -7.09 5.04
C GLY A 152 5.30 -7.47 3.55
N ILE A 153 5.80 -8.69 3.31
CA ILE A 153 5.66 -9.40 2.04
C ILE A 153 4.27 -10.04 2.05
N ASN A 154 3.41 -9.69 1.10
CA ASN A 154 2.01 -10.08 1.15
C ASN A 154 1.50 -10.50 -0.23
N ASP A 155 0.58 -11.46 -0.21
CA ASP A 155 -0.29 -11.79 -1.33
C ASP A 155 -1.61 -11.06 -1.15
N GLY A 156 -2.28 -10.70 -2.23
CA GLY A 156 -3.58 -10.06 -2.15
C GLY A 156 -4.14 -9.67 -3.50
N ALA A 157 -5.44 -9.42 -3.52
CA ALA A 157 -6.15 -8.91 -4.69
C ALA A 157 -7.27 -7.98 -4.24
N ALA A 158 -7.58 -6.99 -5.06
CA ALA A 158 -8.72 -6.11 -4.85
C ALA A 158 -9.31 -5.69 -6.21
N ALA A 159 -10.60 -5.47 -6.24
CA ALA A 159 -11.30 -5.03 -7.45
C ALA A 159 -12.46 -4.08 -7.11
N ILE A 160 -12.71 -3.14 -8.00
CA ILE A 160 -13.85 -2.22 -7.98
C ILE A 160 -14.54 -2.21 -9.34
N VAL A 161 -15.83 -1.90 -9.34
CA VAL A 161 -16.60 -1.62 -10.56
C VAL A 161 -16.76 -0.11 -10.67
N VAL A 162 -16.39 0.43 -11.81
CA VAL A 162 -16.53 1.85 -12.15
C VAL A 162 -17.47 1.97 -13.35
N MET A 163 -18.45 2.87 -13.27
CA MET A 163 -19.38 3.08 -14.37
C MET A 163 -19.80 4.55 -14.46
N SER A 164 -20.41 4.93 -15.58
CA SER A 164 -21.02 6.25 -15.70
C SER A 164 -22.27 6.37 -14.82
N GLU A 165 -22.64 7.60 -14.47
CA GLU A 165 -23.85 7.87 -13.68
C GLU A 165 -25.11 7.39 -14.43
N GLU A 166 -25.13 7.57 -15.75
CA GLU A 166 -26.21 7.11 -16.62
C GLU A 166 -26.38 5.60 -16.56
N LYS A 167 -25.27 4.87 -16.62
CA LYS A 167 -25.29 3.42 -16.54
C LYS A 167 -25.70 2.92 -15.15
N ALA A 168 -25.29 3.58 -14.09
CA ALA A 168 -25.75 3.26 -12.73
C ALA A 168 -27.26 3.40 -12.59
N LYS A 169 -27.82 4.48 -13.15
CA LYS A 169 -29.28 4.71 -13.17
C LYS A 169 -30.02 3.67 -14.02
N GLU A 170 -29.48 3.34 -15.21
CA GLU A 170 -30.05 2.30 -16.09
C GLU A 170 -30.14 0.94 -15.40
N LEU A 171 -29.08 0.56 -14.65
CA LEU A 171 -29.00 -0.71 -13.94
C LEU A 171 -29.69 -0.70 -12.58
N GLY A 172 -30.16 0.45 -12.10
CA GLY A 172 -30.77 0.60 -10.79
C GLY A 172 -29.81 0.33 -9.62
N VAL A 173 -28.50 0.54 -9.81
CA VAL A 173 -27.49 0.37 -8.75
C VAL A 173 -27.20 1.70 -8.06
N THR A 174 -26.98 1.65 -6.74
CA THR A 174 -26.57 2.81 -5.95
C THR A 174 -25.06 2.86 -5.88
N PRO A 175 -24.40 3.91 -6.40
CA PRO A 175 -22.96 4.07 -6.27
C PRO A 175 -22.54 4.26 -4.80
N MET A 176 -21.39 3.67 -4.39
CA MET A 176 -20.81 3.91 -3.08
C MET A 176 -20.19 5.31 -2.98
N ALA A 177 -19.62 5.81 -4.09
CA ALA A 177 -19.04 7.15 -4.17
C ALA A 177 -18.96 7.62 -5.63
N THR A 178 -18.67 8.90 -5.82
CA THR A 178 -18.39 9.49 -7.13
C THR A 178 -16.92 9.82 -7.23
N PHE A 179 -16.25 9.37 -8.31
CA PHE A 179 -14.89 9.76 -8.62
C PHE A 179 -14.83 11.22 -9.05
N VAL A 180 -14.09 12.04 -8.34
CA VAL A 180 -13.95 13.48 -8.61
C VAL A 180 -12.73 13.76 -9.48
N ALA A 181 -11.53 13.36 -9.03
CA ALA A 181 -10.29 13.63 -9.75
C ALA A 181 -9.17 12.67 -9.37
N GLY A 182 -8.19 12.58 -10.26
CA GLY A 182 -6.93 11.90 -10.02
C GLY A 182 -5.78 12.65 -10.68
N ALA A 183 -4.57 12.45 -10.19
CA ALA A 183 -3.35 13.01 -10.76
C ALA A 183 -2.14 12.12 -10.53
N LEU A 184 -1.14 12.25 -11.39
CA LEU A 184 0.17 11.63 -11.24
C LEU A 184 1.19 12.69 -10.84
N GLY A 185 2.15 12.33 -9.96
CA GLY A 185 3.24 13.20 -9.55
C GLY A 185 4.58 12.48 -9.62
N GLY A 186 5.58 13.09 -10.28
CA GLY A 186 6.97 12.61 -10.28
C GLY A 186 7.78 13.35 -9.23
N VAL A 187 8.73 12.64 -8.61
CA VAL A 187 9.68 13.16 -7.63
C VAL A 187 11.07 12.56 -7.88
N ASP A 188 12.09 13.04 -7.17
CA ASP A 188 13.43 12.43 -7.21
C ASP A 188 13.34 10.95 -6.80
N PRO A 189 13.83 10.00 -7.63
CA PRO A 189 13.81 8.57 -7.32
C PRO A 189 14.45 8.21 -5.97
N LYS A 190 15.46 8.95 -5.52
CA LYS A 190 16.11 8.71 -4.22
C LYS A 190 15.17 8.79 -3.02
N ILE A 191 14.08 9.52 -3.18
CA ILE A 191 13.06 9.75 -2.16
C ILE A 191 11.66 9.49 -2.72
N MET A 192 11.53 8.48 -3.59
CA MET A 192 10.30 8.18 -4.33
C MET A 192 9.06 8.05 -3.43
N GLY A 193 9.24 7.70 -2.16
CA GLY A 193 8.15 7.56 -1.18
C GLY A 193 7.34 8.83 -0.95
N ILE A 194 7.87 10.04 -1.27
CA ILE A 194 7.12 11.29 -1.18
C ILE A 194 6.30 11.60 -2.46
N GLY A 195 6.23 10.68 -3.42
CA GLY A 195 5.41 10.83 -4.63
C GLY A 195 3.96 11.25 -4.36
N PRO A 196 3.28 10.73 -3.32
CA PRO A 196 1.92 11.15 -2.95
C PRO A 196 1.80 12.66 -2.70
N VAL A 197 2.83 13.34 -2.23
CA VAL A 197 2.81 14.81 -2.04
C VAL A 197 2.60 15.51 -3.37
N ALA A 198 3.37 15.12 -4.40
CA ALA A 198 3.30 15.74 -5.72
C ALA A 198 1.95 15.47 -6.41
N SER A 199 1.43 14.25 -6.31
CA SER A 199 0.13 13.88 -6.89
C SER A 199 -1.04 14.55 -6.17
N THR A 200 -1.03 14.59 -4.83
CA THR A 200 -2.09 15.23 -4.03
C THR A 200 -2.14 16.74 -4.29
N LYS A 201 -0.99 17.43 -4.29
CA LYS A 201 -0.96 18.87 -4.63
C LYS A 201 -1.56 19.16 -6.01
N LYS A 202 -1.36 18.29 -7.00
CA LYS A 202 -2.00 18.43 -8.32
C LYS A 202 -3.52 18.17 -8.27
N VAL A 203 -3.99 17.22 -7.47
CA VAL A 203 -5.43 16.97 -7.29
C VAL A 203 -6.08 18.17 -6.62
N LEU A 204 -5.50 18.69 -5.54
CA LEU A 204 -6.00 19.89 -4.84
C LEU A 204 -6.08 21.10 -5.78
N ALA A 205 -5.01 21.35 -6.56
CA ALA A 205 -5.02 22.44 -7.54
C ALA A 205 -6.07 22.25 -8.66
N LYS A 206 -6.32 21.00 -9.08
CA LYS A 206 -7.30 20.65 -10.12
C LYS A 206 -8.73 20.80 -9.65
N THR A 207 -9.00 20.53 -8.37
CA THR A 207 -10.35 20.54 -7.79
C THR A 207 -10.68 21.84 -7.09
N GLY A 208 -9.69 22.67 -6.75
CA GLY A 208 -9.85 23.84 -5.91
C GLY A 208 -10.08 23.51 -4.43
N MET A 209 -9.87 22.25 -4.03
CA MET A 209 -10.01 21.80 -2.66
C MET A 209 -8.72 22.02 -1.85
N SER A 210 -8.87 22.04 -0.53
CA SER A 210 -7.79 21.97 0.46
C SER A 210 -7.74 20.58 1.11
N ILE A 211 -6.68 20.29 1.86
CA ILE A 211 -6.58 19.02 2.58
C ILE A 211 -7.61 18.90 3.71
N ASP A 212 -8.05 20.02 4.26
CA ASP A 212 -9.02 20.08 5.36
C ASP A 212 -10.45 19.72 4.91
N ASP A 213 -10.71 19.78 3.59
CA ASP A 213 -12.02 19.44 3.02
C ASP A 213 -12.28 17.92 2.99
N PHE A 214 -11.28 17.09 3.34
CA PHE A 214 -11.44 15.63 3.39
C PHE A 214 -11.77 15.17 4.80
N ASP A 215 -12.78 14.30 4.90
CA ASP A 215 -13.18 13.65 6.16
C ASP A 215 -12.40 12.36 6.43
N LEU A 216 -11.99 11.67 5.37
CA LEU A 216 -11.22 10.42 5.42
C LEU A 216 -10.07 10.45 4.41
N ILE A 217 -8.93 9.90 4.83
CA ILE A 217 -7.72 9.78 3.99
C ILE A 217 -7.21 8.35 4.10
N GLU A 218 -7.07 7.68 2.96
CA GLU A 218 -6.31 6.44 2.86
C GLU A 218 -5.01 6.69 2.11
N ALA A 219 -3.88 6.48 2.77
CA ALA A 219 -2.54 6.60 2.22
C ALA A 219 -1.75 5.33 2.49
N ASN A 220 -1.22 4.70 1.44
CA ASN A 220 -0.52 3.43 1.60
C ASN A 220 0.76 3.58 2.43
N GLU A 221 0.93 2.70 3.42
CA GLU A 221 2.06 2.69 4.36
C GLU A 221 3.11 1.67 3.91
N ALA A 222 3.78 1.90 2.78
CA ALA A 222 4.87 1.02 2.37
C ALA A 222 6.01 1.00 3.41
N PHE A 223 6.31 2.19 3.97
CA PHE A 223 7.22 2.40 5.10
C PHE A 223 6.68 3.53 5.99
N ALA A 224 6.88 3.44 7.29
CA ALA A 224 6.51 4.53 8.20
C ALA A 224 7.22 5.83 7.84
N ALA A 225 8.49 5.77 7.40
CA ALA A 225 9.27 6.94 7.01
C ALA A 225 8.59 7.80 5.94
N GLN A 226 8.12 7.16 4.84
CA GLN A 226 7.44 7.91 3.79
C GLN A 226 6.04 8.36 4.24
N SER A 227 5.36 7.59 5.07
CA SER A 227 4.01 7.96 5.57
C SER A 227 4.07 9.20 6.46
N VAL A 228 5.03 9.25 7.39
CA VAL A 228 5.26 10.43 8.24
C VAL A 228 5.66 11.66 7.41
N ALA A 229 6.57 11.48 6.44
CA ALA A 229 7.00 12.58 5.57
C ALA A 229 5.84 13.15 4.73
N VAL A 230 5.03 12.27 4.13
CA VAL A 230 3.86 12.68 3.35
C VAL A 230 2.83 13.40 4.23
N GLY A 231 2.57 12.87 5.43
CA GLY A 231 1.65 13.50 6.39
C GLY A 231 2.11 14.90 6.80
N ARG A 232 3.41 15.10 7.03
CA ARG A 232 3.99 16.42 7.34
C ARG A 232 3.86 17.40 6.18
N ASP A 233 4.22 16.98 4.96
CA ASP A 233 4.21 17.86 3.78
C ASP A 233 2.81 18.27 3.32
N LEU A 234 1.82 17.45 3.61
CA LEU A 234 0.42 17.69 3.25
C LEU A 234 -0.42 18.21 4.42
N GLY A 235 0.10 18.18 5.65
CA GLY A 235 -0.63 18.63 6.83
C GLY A 235 -1.80 17.70 7.19
N PHE A 236 -1.61 16.38 7.10
CA PHE A 236 -2.67 15.43 7.42
C PHE A 236 -3.13 15.51 8.87
N ASP A 237 -4.45 15.55 9.07
CA ASP A 237 -5.05 15.22 10.35
C ASP A 237 -4.96 13.69 10.56
N LEU A 238 -4.13 13.27 11.52
CA LEU A 238 -3.90 11.85 11.80
C LEU A 238 -5.14 11.10 12.30
N SER A 239 -6.16 11.83 12.79
CA SER A 239 -7.42 11.24 13.18
C SER A 239 -8.27 10.79 11.97
N LYS A 240 -8.03 11.40 10.81
CA LYS A 240 -8.68 11.09 9.53
C LYS A 240 -7.88 10.13 8.65
N LEU A 241 -6.60 9.90 9.00
CA LEU A 241 -5.67 9.10 8.21
C LEU A 241 -5.73 7.61 8.59
N ASN A 242 -5.97 6.75 7.60
CA ASN A 242 -5.94 5.29 7.77
C ASN A 242 -6.67 4.87 9.07
N VAL A 243 -7.94 5.25 9.17
CA VAL A 243 -8.71 5.15 10.42
C VAL A 243 -8.88 3.70 10.91
N ASN A 244 -8.73 2.74 10.01
CA ASN A 244 -8.76 1.31 10.28
C ASN A 244 -7.37 0.64 10.26
N GLY A 245 -6.29 1.42 10.37
CA GLY A 245 -4.92 0.96 10.16
C GLY A 245 -4.55 0.91 8.67
N GLY A 246 -3.27 0.80 8.37
CA GLY A 246 -2.75 0.81 7.01
C GLY A 246 -1.85 -0.39 6.70
N ALA A 247 -1.02 -0.27 5.67
CA ALA A 247 -0.25 -1.39 5.13
C ALA A 247 0.82 -1.95 6.08
N ILE A 248 1.28 -1.20 7.07
CA ILE A 248 2.19 -1.71 8.11
C ILE A 248 1.50 -2.85 8.89
N ALA A 249 0.19 -2.73 9.12
CA ALA A 249 -0.60 -3.76 9.78
C ALA A 249 -1.19 -4.77 8.77
N LEU A 250 -1.88 -4.26 7.73
CA LEU A 250 -2.66 -5.07 6.79
C LEU A 250 -1.81 -5.71 5.69
N GLY A 251 -0.62 -5.17 5.41
CA GLY A 251 0.24 -5.63 4.33
C GLY A 251 0.21 -4.76 3.07
N HIS A 252 1.21 -5.00 2.20
CA HIS A 252 1.39 -4.25 0.96
C HIS A 252 1.60 -5.19 -0.24
N PRO A 253 0.56 -5.90 -0.69
CA PRO A 253 0.61 -6.60 -1.96
C PRO A 253 0.70 -5.56 -3.08
N VAL A 254 1.92 -5.28 -3.58
CA VAL A 254 2.26 -4.08 -4.37
C VAL A 254 1.29 -3.84 -5.51
N GLY A 255 1.01 -4.88 -6.32
CA GLY A 255 0.10 -4.77 -7.46
C GLY A 255 -1.38 -4.60 -7.09
N ALA A 256 -1.78 -4.90 -5.85
CA ALA A 256 -3.16 -4.77 -5.37
C ALA A 256 -3.39 -3.51 -4.52
N SER A 257 -2.36 -2.97 -3.90
CA SER A 257 -2.49 -1.94 -2.84
C SER A 257 -3.24 -0.68 -3.27
N GLY A 258 -3.06 -0.21 -4.51
CA GLY A 258 -3.79 0.96 -5.00
C GLY A 258 -5.30 0.76 -5.01
N CYS A 259 -5.76 -0.43 -5.36
CA CYS A 259 -7.19 -0.77 -5.31
C CYS A 259 -7.63 -1.09 -3.86
N ARG A 260 -6.80 -1.79 -3.07
CA ARG A 260 -7.11 -2.15 -1.68
C ARG A 260 -7.44 -0.92 -0.84
N ILE A 261 -6.58 0.12 -0.85
CA ILE A 261 -6.84 1.34 -0.08
C ILE A 261 -8.13 2.04 -0.51
N LEU A 262 -8.46 1.99 -1.81
CA LEU A 262 -9.71 2.55 -2.31
C LEU A 262 -10.93 1.74 -1.85
N VAL A 263 -10.85 0.40 -1.84
CA VAL A 263 -11.92 -0.47 -1.31
C VAL A 263 -12.17 -0.17 0.16
N THR A 264 -11.12 -0.11 0.98
CA THR A 264 -11.23 0.21 2.41
C THR A 264 -11.84 1.61 2.62
N LEU A 265 -11.41 2.61 1.85
CA LEU A 265 -11.97 3.96 1.90
C LEU A 265 -13.46 3.96 1.56
N LEU A 266 -13.85 3.31 0.45
CA LEU A 266 -15.25 3.24 0.02
C LEU A 266 -16.15 2.61 1.09
N HIS A 267 -15.71 1.53 1.72
CA HIS A 267 -16.47 0.86 2.77
C HIS A 267 -16.55 1.71 4.05
N GLU A 268 -15.50 2.44 4.41
CA GLU A 268 -15.54 3.33 5.57
C GLU A 268 -16.44 4.55 5.33
N MET A 269 -16.48 5.08 4.10
CA MET A 269 -17.39 6.17 3.70
C MET A 269 -18.87 5.80 3.80
N GLN A 270 -19.23 4.50 3.89
CA GLN A 270 -20.63 4.06 4.05
C GLN A 270 -21.06 3.97 5.52
N LYS A 271 -20.16 4.19 6.47
CA LYS A 271 -20.40 4.08 7.92
C LYS A 271 -20.53 5.43 8.57
#